data_8a2a06810de21aa28e0b93853f3d4be1
#
_entry.id   8a2a06810de21aa28e0b93853f3d4be1
#
_cell.length_a   1.000
_cell.length_b   1.000
_cell.length_c   1.000
_cell.angle_alpha   90.00
_cell.angle_beta   90.00
_cell.angle_gamma   90.00
#
_symmetry.space_group_name_H-M   'P 1'
#
loop_
_entity.id
_entity.type
_entity.pdbx_description
1 polymer ?
#
loop_
_entity_poly.entity_id
_entity_poly.type
_entity_poly.pdbx_seq_one_letter_code
_entity_poly.pdbx_strand_id
1 'polypeptide(L)'
;MANPAGKSGKIETGDETRMKTIGIIGAMSEEIAYLKEKVEIVTTKNVIGLDFHVGKYCGNSIVLVISGIGKVNAAVCTQVLIDHFGVDYVINTGCAGSLNEGLGIGDILISTDAVQHDMDVSALGDPVGTIPRLAESYFKADEMLIKIAQEAAAESEEEYKVILGRVASGDQFIGTKEGKERIKKYVQGDCAEMEGAAI
;
A
#
# COMPACT_ATOMS: atom_id res chain seq x y z
N MET A 1 -34.99 45.32 -2.22
CA MET A 1 -35.25 43.84 -2.13
C MET A 1 -33.96 43.19 -1.69
N ALA A 2 -33.92 42.71 -0.46
CA ALA A 2 -32.73 42.16 0.19
C ALA A 2 -32.49 40.72 -0.23
N ASN A 3 -31.22 40.40 -0.56
CA ASN A 3 -30.74 39.07 -0.87
C ASN A 3 -30.42 38.34 0.45
N PRO A 4 -30.96 37.15 0.73
CA PRO A 4 -30.66 36.47 1.97
C PRO A 4 -29.29 35.78 1.89
N ALA A 5 -28.50 35.99 2.94
CA ALA A 5 -27.18 35.45 3.17
C ALA A 5 -27.12 33.90 3.05
N GLY A 6 -26.16 33.42 2.27
CA GLY A 6 -25.79 32.04 2.20
C GLY A 6 -25.27 31.52 3.54
N LYS A 7 -25.86 30.47 4.05
CA LYS A 7 -25.34 29.73 5.20
C LYS A 7 -24.03 29.06 4.81
N SER A 8 -22.93 29.48 5.41
CA SER A 8 -21.67 28.77 5.37
C SER A 8 -21.87 27.42 6.08
N GLY A 9 -21.87 26.34 5.31
CA GLY A 9 -21.82 25.00 5.87
C GLY A 9 -20.51 24.83 6.63
N LYS A 10 -20.59 24.67 7.94
CA LYS A 10 -19.49 24.15 8.74
C LYS A 10 -19.22 22.74 8.24
N ILE A 11 -18.03 22.52 7.72
CA ILE A 11 -17.47 21.18 7.56
C ILE A 11 -17.27 20.67 8.99
N GLU A 12 -18.12 19.75 9.43
CA GLU A 12 -17.92 19.05 10.69
C GLU A 12 -16.62 18.25 10.53
N THR A 13 -15.59 18.64 11.26
CA THR A 13 -14.37 17.85 11.45
C THR A 13 -14.77 16.56 12.12
N GLY A 14 -14.57 15.45 11.39
CA GLY A 14 -14.95 14.12 11.86
C GLY A 14 -14.41 13.82 13.25
N ASP A 15 -15.23 13.13 14.00
CA ASP A 15 -15.06 12.71 15.40
C ASP A 15 -13.66 12.12 15.66
N GLU A 16 -12.78 12.89 16.29
CA GLU A 16 -11.44 12.48 16.73
C GLU A 16 -11.48 11.35 17.80
N THR A 17 -12.65 10.95 18.26
CA THR A 17 -12.85 9.92 19.31
C THR A 17 -13.12 8.53 18.76
N ARG A 18 -13.36 8.38 17.45
CA ARG A 18 -13.62 7.09 16.84
C ARG A 18 -12.31 6.30 16.67
N MET A 19 -12.27 5.08 17.22
CA MET A 19 -11.20 4.11 16.95
C MET A 19 -11.06 3.90 15.44
N LYS A 20 -9.85 4.13 14.91
CA LYS A 20 -9.57 3.93 13.48
C LYS A 20 -9.52 2.44 13.15
N THR A 21 -10.00 2.09 11.97
CA THR A 21 -9.92 0.74 11.43
C THR A 21 -8.82 0.69 10.36
N ILE A 22 -7.87 -0.20 10.54
CA ILE A 22 -6.71 -0.35 9.66
C ILE A 22 -6.85 -1.66 8.90
N GLY A 23 -6.90 -1.59 7.58
CA GLY A 23 -6.75 -2.72 6.69
C GLY A 23 -5.28 -3.04 6.48
N ILE A 24 -4.88 -4.30 6.66
CA ILE A 24 -3.51 -4.75 6.40
C ILE A 24 -3.57 -5.85 5.35
N ILE A 25 -2.88 -5.64 4.25
CA ILE A 25 -2.81 -6.55 3.11
C ILE A 25 -1.40 -7.12 3.00
N GLY A 26 -1.31 -8.44 2.89
CA GLY A 26 -0.16 -9.13 2.32
C GLY A 26 -0.63 -9.98 1.15
N ALA A 27 0.20 -10.21 0.15
CA ALA A 27 -0.13 -11.05 -0.99
C ALA A 27 -0.05 -12.55 -0.66
N MET A 28 0.79 -12.92 0.30
CA MET A 28 1.09 -14.29 0.69
C MET A 28 0.93 -14.51 2.19
N SER A 29 0.74 -15.77 2.59
CA SER A 29 0.58 -16.14 4.00
C SER A 29 1.79 -15.75 4.86
N GLU A 30 2.99 -15.88 4.31
CA GLU A 30 4.25 -15.59 4.98
C GLU A 30 4.39 -14.13 5.36
N GLU A 31 3.84 -13.23 4.55
CA GLU A 31 3.94 -11.78 4.73
C GLU A 31 3.11 -11.26 5.91
N ILE A 32 2.05 -11.96 6.25
CA ILE A 32 1.17 -11.58 7.37
C ILE A 32 1.20 -12.55 8.55
N ALA A 33 1.97 -13.64 8.48
CA ALA A 33 1.96 -14.70 9.49
C ALA A 33 2.23 -14.14 10.90
N TYR A 34 3.26 -13.32 11.06
CA TYR A 34 3.60 -12.71 12.34
C TYR A 34 2.47 -11.80 12.87
N LEU A 35 1.88 -10.98 12.02
CA LEU A 35 0.76 -10.12 12.41
C LEU A 35 -0.46 -10.95 12.81
N LYS A 36 -0.74 -12.03 12.08
CA LYS A 36 -1.85 -12.92 12.40
C LYS A 36 -1.74 -13.58 13.77
N GLU A 37 -0.52 -13.84 14.25
CA GLU A 37 -0.26 -14.34 15.60
C GLU A 37 -0.44 -13.26 16.68
N LYS A 38 -0.24 -11.98 16.35
CA LYS A 38 -0.31 -10.85 17.29
C LYS A 38 -1.69 -10.21 17.38
N VAL A 39 -2.46 -10.25 16.31
CA VAL A 39 -3.82 -9.69 16.28
C VAL A 39 -4.77 -10.59 17.07
N GLU A 40 -5.47 -10.03 18.02
CA GLU A 40 -6.60 -10.72 18.71
C GLU A 40 -7.77 -10.82 17.73
N ILE A 41 -7.84 -11.92 16.97
CA ILE A 41 -8.87 -12.14 15.97
C ILE A 41 -10.20 -12.43 16.67
N VAL A 42 -11.20 -11.58 16.44
CA VAL A 42 -12.55 -11.70 16.98
C VAL A 42 -13.45 -12.51 16.05
N THR A 43 -13.31 -12.30 14.74
CA THR A 43 -14.08 -13.02 13.71
C THR A 43 -13.34 -13.07 12.38
N THR A 44 -13.68 -14.05 11.58
CA THR A 44 -13.23 -14.14 10.19
C THR A 44 -14.45 -14.11 9.28
N LYS A 45 -14.43 -13.22 8.29
CA LYS A 45 -15.49 -13.09 7.28
C LYS A 45 -14.94 -13.49 5.92
N ASN A 46 -15.61 -14.45 5.28
CA ASN A 46 -15.28 -14.77 3.90
C ASN A 46 -16.07 -13.86 2.95
N VAL A 47 -15.37 -13.09 2.14
CA VAL A 47 -15.94 -12.23 1.10
C VAL A 47 -15.16 -12.50 -0.19
N ILE A 48 -15.87 -12.76 -1.28
CA ILE A 48 -15.28 -13.08 -2.60
C ILE A 48 -14.25 -14.23 -2.60
N GLY A 49 -14.34 -15.15 -1.62
CA GLY A 49 -13.38 -16.25 -1.46
C GLY A 49 -12.14 -15.91 -0.66
N LEU A 50 -11.99 -14.67 -0.19
CA LEU A 50 -10.91 -14.24 0.69
C LEU A 50 -11.37 -14.20 2.15
N ASP A 51 -10.50 -14.61 3.07
CA ASP A 51 -10.75 -14.59 4.52
C ASP A 51 -10.21 -13.28 5.13
N PHE A 52 -11.13 -12.41 5.55
CA PHE A 52 -10.83 -11.17 6.25
C PHE A 52 -10.88 -11.41 7.76
N HIS A 53 -9.74 -11.37 8.41
CA HIS A 53 -9.60 -11.55 9.86
C HIS A 53 -9.79 -10.21 10.57
N VAL A 54 -10.95 -10.05 11.21
CA VAL A 54 -11.28 -8.83 11.96
C VAL A 54 -10.89 -9.02 13.42
N GLY A 55 -10.13 -8.09 13.96
CA GLY A 55 -9.60 -8.20 15.31
C GLY A 55 -9.13 -6.88 15.90
N LYS A 56 -8.30 -6.98 16.93
CA LYS A 56 -7.70 -5.84 17.62
C LYS A 56 -6.20 -6.03 17.81
N TYR A 57 -5.45 -4.95 17.69
CA TYR A 57 -4.03 -4.93 18.00
C TYR A 57 -3.63 -3.54 18.51
N CYS A 58 -2.93 -3.49 19.64
CA CYS A 58 -2.47 -2.24 20.28
C CYS A 58 -3.56 -1.15 20.35
N GLY A 59 -4.79 -1.53 20.67
CA GLY A 59 -5.91 -0.59 20.81
C GLY A 59 -6.59 -0.17 19.50
N ASN A 60 -6.10 -0.59 18.35
CA ASN A 60 -6.69 -0.31 17.03
C ASN A 60 -7.58 -1.47 16.55
N SER A 61 -8.59 -1.15 15.75
CA SER A 61 -9.34 -2.14 14.98
C SER A 61 -8.53 -2.54 13.75
N ILE A 62 -8.33 -3.84 13.53
CA ILE A 62 -7.54 -4.37 12.42
C ILE A 62 -8.41 -5.26 11.54
N VAL A 63 -8.25 -5.15 10.25
CA VAL A 63 -8.74 -6.13 9.26
C VAL A 63 -7.54 -6.64 8.48
N LEU A 64 -7.12 -7.88 8.75
CA LEU A 64 -5.97 -8.52 8.15
C LEU A 64 -6.41 -9.49 7.06
N VAL A 65 -5.79 -9.45 5.88
CA VAL A 65 -6.19 -10.27 4.73
C VAL A 65 -5.01 -10.65 3.85
N ILE A 66 -5.11 -11.83 3.23
CA ILE A 66 -4.23 -12.27 2.15
C ILE A 66 -4.96 -12.00 0.83
N SER A 67 -4.44 -11.07 0.02
CA SER A 67 -5.07 -10.71 -1.25
C SER A 67 -4.86 -11.77 -2.35
N GLY A 68 -3.78 -12.53 -2.27
CA GLY A 68 -3.20 -13.23 -3.42
C GLY A 68 -2.31 -12.30 -4.24
N ILE A 69 -1.49 -12.90 -5.10
CA ILE A 69 -0.45 -12.21 -5.88
C ILE A 69 -1.09 -11.45 -7.05
N GLY A 70 -0.56 -10.27 -7.34
CA GLY A 70 -0.84 -9.47 -8.53
C GLY A 70 -1.83 -8.35 -8.34
N LYS A 71 -1.76 -7.37 -9.24
CA LYS A 71 -2.48 -6.10 -9.17
C LYS A 71 -4.00 -6.25 -9.11
N VAL A 72 -4.56 -7.20 -9.87
CA VAL A 72 -6.02 -7.42 -9.88
C VAL A 72 -6.52 -7.92 -8.53
N ASN A 73 -5.82 -8.89 -7.92
CA ASN A 73 -6.15 -9.40 -6.60
C ASN A 73 -6.04 -8.29 -5.54
N ALA A 74 -4.97 -7.52 -5.57
CA ALA A 74 -4.74 -6.40 -4.67
C ALA A 74 -5.84 -5.35 -4.76
N ALA A 75 -6.20 -4.90 -5.97
CA ALA A 75 -7.23 -3.90 -6.19
C ALA A 75 -8.61 -4.36 -5.70
N VAL A 76 -9.01 -5.59 -6.03
CA VAL A 76 -10.29 -6.15 -5.58
C VAL A 76 -10.32 -6.30 -4.06
N CYS A 77 -9.24 -6.78 -3.45
CA CYS A 77 -9.09 -6.90 -2.00
C CYS A 77 -9.23 -5.53 -1.32
N THR A 78 -8.54 -4.51 -1.83
CA THR A 78 -8.60 -3.14 -1.30
C THR A 78 -10.01 -2.57 -1.38
N GLN A 79 -10.71 -2.75 -2.49
CA GLN A 79 -12.09 -2.29 -2.63
C GLN A 79 -13.02 -2.94 -1.61
N VAL A 80 -12.83 -4.24 -1.32
CA VAL A 80 -13.59 -4.94 -0.27
C VAL A 80 -13.27 -4.38 1.11
N LEU A 81 -12.01 -4.08 1.42
CA LEU A 81 -11.63 -3.44 2.70
C LEU A 81 -12.35 -2.10 2.88
N ILE A 82 -12.43 -1.30 1.83
CA ILE A 82 -13.08 0.01 1.86
C ILE A 82 -14.60 -0.16 2.02
N ASP A 83 -15.25 -0.94 1.16
CA ASP A 83 -16.71 -0.99 1.07
C ASP A 83 -17.36 -1.85 2.17
N HIS A 84 -16.76 -3.00 2.52
CA HIS A 84 -17.34 -3.93 3.47
C HIS A 84 -16.88 -3.74 4.91
N PHE A 85 -15.67 -3.22 5.10
CA PHE A 85 -15.08 -3.07 6.43
C PHE A 85 -14.90 -1.61 6.85
N GLY A 86 -15.05 -0.66 5.92
CA GLY A 86 -14.98 0.78 6.20
C GLY A 86 -13.65 1.18 6.81
N VAL A 87 -12.54 0.65 6.29
CA VAL A 87 -11.20 0.94 6.80
C VAL A 87 -10.85 2.41 6.58
N ASP A 88 -10.20 3.02 7.58
CA ASP A 88 -9.72 4.40 7.51
C ASP A 88 -8.35 4.49 6.83
N TYR A 89 -7.55 3.42 6.94
CA TYR A 89 -6.21 3.29 6.36
C TYR A 89 -6.00 1.89 5.79
N VAL A 90 -5.17 1.81 4.76
CA VAL A 90 -4.68 0.53 4.22
C VAL A 90 -3.16 0.53 4.29
N ILE A 91 -2.60 -0.56 4.81
CA ILE A 91 -1.16 -0.83 4.86
C ILE A 91 -0.90 -2.07 4.04
N ASN A 92 -0.05 -1.95 3.01
CA ASN A 92 0.53 -3.08 2.31
C ASN A 92 1.84 -3.47 2.96
N THR A 93 2.04 -4.76 3.24
CA THR A 93 3.27 -5.31 3.77
C THR A 93 3.65 -6.56 3.00
N GLY A 94 4.94 -6.68 2.66
CA GLY A 94 5.41 -7.82 1.90
C GLY A 94 6.89 -7.73 1.56
N CYS A 95 7.34 -8.70 0.77
CA CYS A 95 8.71 -8.72 0.27
C CYS A 95 8.80 -8.11 -1.14
N ALA A 96 9.92 -7.44 -1.42
CA ALA A 96 10.19 -6.83 -2.71
C ALA A 96 11.62 -7.11 -3.18
N GLY A 97 11.82 -7.15 -4.49
CA GLY A 97 13.14 -7.21 -5.09
C GLY A 97 13.81 -5.85 -5.08
N SER A 98 14.97 -5.71 -4.43
CA SER A 98 15.73 -4.45 -4.44
C SER A 98 16.16 -4.07 -5.87
N LEU A 99 15.91 -2.81 -6.22
CA LEU A 99 16.45 -2.12 -7.39
C LEU A 99 17.52 -1.10 -6.98
N ASN A 100 17.60 -0.78 -5.68
CA ASN A 100 18.55 0.15 -5.10
C ASN A 100 19.77 -0.63 -4.57
N GLU A 101 20.96 -0.31 -5.08
CA GLU A 101 22.22 -0.97 -4.70
C GLU A 101 22.59 -0.75 -3.22
N GLY A 102 21.97 0.24 -2.59
CA GLY A 102 22.15 0.53 -1.17
C GLY A 102 21.33 -0.35 -0.23
N LEU A 103 20.44 -1.22 -0.76
CA LEU A 103 19.58 -2.10 0.04
C LEU A 103 20.03 -3.56 -0.09
N GLY A 104 20.21 -4.21 1.06
CA GLY A 104 20.45 -5.64 1.21
C GLY A 104 19.19 -6.44 1.56
N ILE A 105 19.37 -7.74 1.74
CA ILE A 105 18.30 -8.63 2.22
C ILE A 105 18.01 -8.28 3.70
N GLY A 106 16.75 -8.09 4.03
CA GLY A 106 16.29 -7.72 5.38
C GLY A 106 16.18 -6.21 5.62
N ASP A 107 16.70 -5.38 4.71
CA ASP A 107 16.48 -3.94 4.77
C ASP A 107 15.02 -3.56 4.46
N ILE A 108 14.57 -2.42 4.96
CA ILE A 108 13.20 -1.95 4.83
C ILE A 108 13.13 -0.75 3.88
N LEU A 109 12.18 -0.81 2.95
CA LEU A 109 11.78 0.33 2.13
C LEU A 109 10.39 0.78 2.58
N ILE A 110 10.28 2.04 3.01
CA ILE A 110 9.00 2.71 3.27
C ILE A 110 8.62 3.46 1.99
N SER A 111 7.47 3.12 1.42
CA SER A 111 7.02 3.72 0.16
C SER A 111 6.73 5.21 0.31
N THR A 112 7.27 6.04 -0.59
CA THR A 112 6.85 7.44 -0.79
C THR A 112 5.78 7.56 -1.85
N ASP A 113 5.87 6.73 -2.85
CA ASP A 113 4.88 6.56 -3.90
C ASP A 113 5.00 5.17 -4.54
N ALA A 114 3.97 4.77 -5.27
CA ALA A 114 3.96 3.56 -6.05
C ALA A 114 3.60 3.84 -7.51
N VAL A 115 4.14 3.04 -8.44
CA VAL A 115 3.91 3.18 -9.89
C VAL A 115 3.80 1.82 -10.55
N GLN A 116 2.93 1.69 -11.55
CA GLN A 116 2.84 0.46 -12.35
C GLN A 116 3.92 0.43 -13.43
N HIS A 117 5.02 -0.27 -13.19
CA HIS A 117 6.16 -0.34 -14.12
C HIS A 117 5.87 -1.10 -15.43
N ASP A 118 4.81 -1.91 -15.43
CA ASP A 118 4.37 -2.71 -16.59
C ASP A 118 3.22 -2.05 -17.37
N MET A 119 2.76 -0.87 -16.96
CA MET A 119 1.86 -0.03 -17.74
C MET A 119 2.67 0.61 -18.87
N ASP A 120 2.53 0.08 -20.08
CA ASP A 120 3.31 0.52 -21.24
C ASP A 120 2.40 0.83 -22.43
N VAL A 121 2.18 2.10 -22.64
CA VAL A 121 1.47 2.67 -23.80
C VAL A 121 2.40 3.58 -24.62
N SER A 122 3.70 3.34 -24.54
CA SER A 122 4.71 4.15 -25.23
C SER A 122 4.53 4.18 -26.74
N ALA A 123 3.90 3.17 -27.32
CA ALA A 123 3.51 3.17 -28.74
C ALA A 123 2.48 4.28 -29.09
N LEU A 124 1.77 4.83 -28.09
CA LEU A 124 0.85 5.95 -28.24
C LEU A 124 1.51 7.29 -27.89
N GLY A 125 2.77 7.28 -27.44
CA GLY A 125 3.55 8.47 -27.12
C GLY A 125 3.68 8.80 -25.63
N ASP A 126 2.97 8.10 -24.75
CA ASP A 126 3.08 8.31 -23.30
C ASP A 126 4.30 7.56 -22.72
N PRO A 127 4.97 8.10 -21.68
CA PRO A 127 6.03 7.40 -20.98
C PRO A 127 5.55 6.10 -20.32
N VAL A 128 6.44 5.10 -20.21
CA VAL A 128 6.18 3.88 -19.43
C VAL A 128 5.83 4.25 -17.98
N GLY A 129 4.83 3.58 -17.41
CA GLY A 129 4.28 3.88 -16.09
C GLY A 129 3.13 4.89 -16.10
N THR A 130 2.89 5.53 -17.26
CA THR A 130 1.75 6.46 -17.39
C THR A 130 0.46 5.70 -17.68
N ILE A 131 -0.56 5.93 -16.85
CA ILE A 131 -1.91 5.41 -17.07
C ILE A 131 -2.68 6.45 -17.90
N PRO A 132 -3.05 6.14 -19.15
CA PRO A 132 -3.70 7.12 -20.02
C PRO A 132 -5.00 7.66 -19.42
N ARG A 133 -5.21 8.97 -19.55
CA ARG A 133 -6.41 9.68 -19.09
C ARG A 133 -6.59 9.72 -17.55
N LEU A 134 -5.68 9.17 -16.78
CA LEU A 134 -5.64 9.37 -15.34
C LEU A 134 -4.82 10.64 -15.04
N ALA A 135 -5.26 11.43 -14.07
CA ALA A 135 -4.57 12.67 -13.70
C ALA A 135 -3.18 12.40 -13.12
N GLU A 136 -3.04 11.30 -12.38
CA GLU A 136 -1.80 10.88 -11.77
C GLU A 136 -1.56 9.39 -12.00
N SER A 137 -0.31 9.02 -12.22
CA SER A 137 0.12 7.63 -12.42
C SER A 137 1.15 7.18 -11.37
N TYR A 138 1.54 8.10 -10.50
CA TYR A 138 2.38 7.88 -9.34
C TYR A 138 1.55 8.12 -8.09
N PHE A 139 1.21 7.05 -7.39
CA PHE A 139 0.29 7.08 -6.26
C PHE A 139 1.07 7.35 -4.97
N LYS A 140 0.87 8.52 -4.40
CA LYS A 140 1.58 8.95 -3.18
C LYS A 140 1.10 8.16 -1.98
N ALA A 141 2.04 7.71 -1.15
CA ALA A 141 1.73 7.19 0.16
C ALA A 141 1.32 8.30 1.14
N ASP A 142 0.55 7.96 2.16
CA ASP A 142 0.11 8.90 3.19
C ASP A 142 1.30 9.38 4.03
N GLU A 143 1.50 10.71 4.09
CA GLU A 143 2.64 11.34 4.77
C GLU A 143 2.66 11.05 6.28
N MET A 144 1.50 10.92 6.92
CA MET A 144 1.40 10.57 8.34
C MET A 144 1.83 9.12 8.57
N LEU A 145 1.39 8.19 7.71
CA LEU A 145 1.79 6.78 7.82
C LEU A 145 3.27 6.59 7.52
N ILE A 146 3.84 7.33 6.56
CA ILE A 146 5.30 7.35 6.31
C ILE A 146 6.04 7.73 7.59
N LYS A 147 5.63 8.84 8.22
CA LYS A 147 6.27 9.32 9.45
C LYS A 147 6.18 8.31 10.60
N ILE A 148 5.00 7.73 10.81
CA ILE A 148 4.80 6.69 11.84
C ILE A 148 5.70 5.48 11.57
N ALA A 149 5.80 5.03 10.31
CA ALA A 149 6.65 3.91 9.94
C ALA A 149 8.14 4.20 10.18
N GLN A 150 8.60 5.43 9.88
CA GLN A 150 9.97 5.86 10.17
C GLN A 150 10.25 5.91 11.68
N GLU A 151 9.33 6.45 12.47
CA GLU A 151 9.44 6.51 13.93
C GLU A 151 9.51 5.09 14.53
N ALA A 152 8.61 4.20 14.11
CA ALA A 152 8.61 2.80 14.55
C ALA A 152 9.91 2.06 14.15
N ALA A 153 10.43 2.31 12.96
CA ALA A 153 11.68 1.72 12.51
C ALA A 153 12.88 2.24 13.31
N ALA A 154 12.88 3.51 13.71
CA ALA A 154 13.96 4.10 14.53
C ALA A 154 13.96 3.59 15.99
N GLU A 155 12.81 3.12 16.49
CA GLU A 155 12.67 2.51 17.81
C GLU A 155 13.05 1.01 17.84
N SER A 156 13.23 0.40 16.68
CA SER A 156 13.60 -1.01 16.59
C SER A 156 15.06 -1.24 17.02
N GLU A 157 15.28 -2.31 17.77
CA GLU A 157 16.64 -2.76 18.16
C GLU A 157 17.30 -3.63 17.06
N GLU A 158 16.59 -3.92 15.97
CA GLU A 158 17.08 -4.74 14.86
C GLU A 158 18.04 -3.93 13.96
N GLU A 159 19.12 -4.56 13.54
CA GLU A 159 20.10 -3.97 12.62
C GLU A 159 19.65 -4.14 11.17
N TYR A 160 18.81 -3.25 10.67
CA TYR A 160 18.44 -3.13 9.26
C TYR A 160 18.48 -1.68 8.79
N LYS A 161 18.76 -1.50 7.53
CA LYS A 161 18.66 -0.18 6.92
C LYS A 161 17.22 0.14 6.57
N VAL A 162 16.83 1.38 6.80
CA VAL A 162 15.51 1.90 6.38
C VAL A 162 15.71 3.02 5.38
N ILE A 163 15.06 2.94 4.25
CA ILE A 163 15.03 4.02 3.27
C ILE A 163 13.61 4.41 2.90
N LEU A 164 13.45 5.64 2.48
CA LEU A 164 12.28 6.10 1.76
C LEU A 164 12.51 5.89 0.27
N GLY A 165 11.50 5.39 -0.46
CA GLY A 165 11.70 5.13 -1.88
C GLY A 165 10.41 4.81 -2.63
N ARG A 166 10.55 4.69 -3.94
CA ARG A 166 9.47 4.36 -4.86
C ARG A 166 9.31 2.87 -5.01
N VAL A 167 8.07 2.39 -4.87
CA VAL A 167 7.66 1.02 -5.16
C VAL A 167 7.25 0.91 -6.63
N ALA A 168 7.85 -0.01 -7.37
CA ALA A 168 7.49 -0.31 -8.76
C ALA A 168 6.71 -1.62 -8.81
N SER A 169 5.40 -1.54 -9.05
CA SER A 169 4.49 -2.68 -9.08
C SER A 169 4.24 -3.18 -10.50
N GLY A 170 4.09 -4.49 -10.65
CA GLY A 170 3.72 -5.08 -11.95
C GLY A 170 3.43 -6.57 -11.85
N ASP A 171 2.60 -7.10 -12.74
CA ASP A 171 2.27 -8.53 -12.79
C ASP A 171 3.41 -9.36 -13.39
N GLN A 172 4.66 -9.08 -12.95
CA GLN A 172 5.89 -9.70 -13.43
C GLN A 172 6.88 -9.89 -12.28
N PHE A 173 7.39 -11.11 -12.12
CA PHE A 173 8.51 -11.36 -11.23
C PHE A 173 9.82 -10.85 -11.87
N ILE A 174 10.45 -9.86 -11.24
CA ILE A 174 11.67 -9.22 -11.76
C ILE A 174 12.92 -9.91 -11.22
N GLY A 175 13.33 -10.98 -11.89
CA GLY A 175 14.49 -11.81 -11.52
C GLY A 175 15.77 -11.56 -12.33
N THR A 176 15.73 -10.72 -13.38
CA THR A 176 16.89 -10.48 -14.27
C THR A 176 17.48 -9.10 -14.09
N LYS A 177 18.76 -8.96 -14.42
CA LYS A 177 19.45 -7.67 -14.38
C LYS A 177 18.82 -6.68 -15.36
N GLU A 178 18.49 -7.13 -16.56
CA GLU A 178 17.85 -6.34 -17.62
C GLU A 178 16.48 -5.81 -17.17
N GLY A 179 15.69 -6.66 -16.49
CA GLY A 179 14.40 -6.27 -15.92
C GLY A 179 14.54 -5.17 -14.87
N LYS A 180 15.53 -5.31 -13.98
CA LYS A 180 15.85 -4.28 -12.96
C LYS A 180 16.27 -2.96 -13.58
N GLU A 181 17.19 -3.01 -14.55
CA GLU A 181 17.67 -1.82 -15.26
C GLU A 181 16.55 -1.12 -16.04
N ARG A 182 15.63 -1.88 -16.64
CA ARG A 182 14.46 -1.34 -17.31
C ARG A 182 13.59 -0.53 -16.36
N ILE A 183 13.25 -1.06 -15.19
CA ILE A 183 12.43 -0.37 -14.20
C ILE A 183 13.13 0.89 -13.68
N LYS A 184 14.41 0.79 -13.32
CA LYS A 184 15.21 1.96 -12.91
C LYS A 184 15.21 3.05 -13.97
N LYS A 185 15.37 2.67 -15.24
CA LYS A 185 15.42 3.62 -16.36
C LYS A 185 14.10 4.35 -16.59
N TYR A 186 12.97 3.64 -16.55
CA TYR A 186 11.68 4.20 -16.97
C TYR A 186 10.88 4.82 -15.84
N VAL A 187 10.85 4.19 -14.67
CA VAL A 187 10.03 4.65 -13.56
C VAL A 187 10.81 5.01 -12.29
N GLN A 188 12.14 4.80 -12.31
CA GLN A 188 13.03 5.15 -11.19
C GLN A 188 12.62 4.48 -9.86
N GLY A 189 12.16 3.21 -9.92
CA GLY A 189 11.79 2.43 -8.75
C GLY A 189 13.01 2.07 -7.89
N ASP A 190 12.84 2.04 -6.57
CA ASP A 190 13.83 1.57 -5.59
C ASP A 190 13.66 0.09 -5.26
N CYS A 191 12.46 -0.44 -5.39
CA CYS A 191 12.16 -1.87 -5.33
C CYS A 191 11.11 -2.26 -6.36
N ALA A 192 10.97 -3.57 -6.63
CA ALA A 192 9.94 -4.13 -7.48
C ALA A 192 9.15 -5.20 -6.73
N GLU A 193 7.84 -5.13 -6.81
CA GLU A 193 6.87 -6.07 -6.24
C GLU A 193 5.64 -6.16 -7.17
N MET A 194 4.52 -6.75 -6.72
CA MET A 194 3.45 -7.06 -7.66
C MET A 194 2.06 -6.48 -7.28
N GLU A 195 1.92 -5.67 -6.22
CA GLU A 195 0.63 -5.26 -5.67
C GLU A 195 0.49 -3.77 -5.38
N GLY A 196 1.49 -3.13 -4.79
CA GLY A 196 1.40 -1.84 -4.09
C GLY A 196 0.79 -0.69 -4.88
N ALA A 197 1.05 -0.59 -6.20
CA ALA A 197 0.46 0.45 -7.04
C ALA A 197 -1.01 0.16 -7.45
N ALA A 198 -1.60 -0.92 -6.94
CA ALA A 198 -3.00 -1.28 -7.17
C ALA A 198 -3.83 -1.27 -5.88
N ILE A 199 -3.18 -0.99 -4.75
CA ILE A 199 -3.76 -0.80 -3.42
C ILE A 199 -4.02 0.68 -3.19
#